data_6a26026820f44c970beefb5bd62049dc
#
_entry.id   6a26026820f44c970beefb5bd62049dc
#
_cell.length_a   1.000
_cell.length_b   1.000
_cell.length_c   1.000
_cell.angle_alpha   90.00
_cell.angle_beta   90.00
_cell.angle_gamma   90.00
#
_symmetry.space_group_name_H-M   'P 1'
#
loop_
_entity.id
_entity.type
_entity.pdbx_description
1 polymer ?
#
loop_
_entity_poly.entity_id
_entity_poly.type
_entity_poly.pdbx_seq_one_letter_code
_entity_poly.pdbx_strand_id
1 'polypeptide(L)'
;VFDERQAQKREAIRAVNQEKAVVAQAEKQARLERDARWGEAHGDMMSDDEILEYLRTCAEALGHSPYSYEVEGGRYIAGRFACWSIALTEAKLPLPKGCHKPRREQKLEFLARKNGCQPGRDPEA
;
A
#
# COMPACT_ATOMS: atom_id res chain seq x y z
N VAL A 1 38.09 3.00 31.06
CA VAL A 1 38.07 1.62 30.53
C VAL A 1 36.66 1.14 30.38
N PHE A 2 35.79 1.42 31.38
CA PHE A 2 34.39 1.06 31.34
C PHE A 2 33.63 1.81 30.25
N ASP A 3 33.94 3.08 30.06
CA ASP A 3 33.30 3.96 29.08
C ASP A 3 33.68 3.61 27.64
N GLU A 4 34.91 3.14 27.41
CA GLU A 4 35.35 2.71 26.10
C GLU A 4 34.57 1.48 25.58
N ARG A 5 34.28 0.52 26.45
CA ARG A 5 33.50 -0.65 26.09
C ARG A 5 32.07 -0.27 25.70
N GLN A 6 31.48 0.66 26.44
CA GLN A 6 30.13 1.15 26.15
C GLN A 6 30.09 1.95 24.86
N ALA A 7 31.11 2.78 24.61
CA ALA A 7 31.21 3.53 23.37
C ALA A 7 31.35 2.60 22.17
N GLN A 8 32.15 1.54 22.27
CA GLN A 8 32.31 0.54 21.21
C GLN A 8 30.99 -0.21 20.95
N LYS A 9 30.26 -0.59 22.00
CA LYS A 9 28.95 -1.23 21.86
C LYS A 9 27.95 -0.30 21.17
N ARG A 10 27.93 0.97 21.51
CA ARG A 10 27.05 1.97 20.89
C ARG A 10 27.37 2.15 19.41
N GLU A 11 28.63 2.19 19.05
CA GLU A 11 29.03 2.28 17.65
C GLU A 11 28.62 1.03 16.87
N ALA A 12 28.80 -0.15 17.45
CA ALA A 12 28.38 -1.39 16.81
C ALA A 12 26.88 -1.43 16.58
N ILE A 13 26.09 -0.99 17.56
CA ILE A 13 24.63 -0.91 17.45
C ILE A 13 24.21 0.10 16.38
N ARG A 14 24.86 1.25 16.32
CA ARG A 14 24.59 2.27 15.28
C ARG A 14 24.87 1.74 13.89
N ALA A 15 26.00 1.05 13.71
CA ALA A 15 26.37 0.47 12.42
C ALA A 15 25.34 -0.57 11.95
N VAL A 16 24.91 -1.47 12.85
CA VAL A 16 23.87 -2.45 12.55
C VAL A 16 22.53 -1.78 12.21
N ASN A 17 22.15 -0.75 12.95
CA ASN A 17 20.91 -0.02 12.70
C ASN A 17 20.95 0.73 11.37
N GLN A 18 22.10 1.30 10.99
CA GLN A 18 22.29 1.93 9.70
C GLN A 18 22.17 0.93 8.55
N GLU A 19 22.77 -0.24 8.68
CA GLU A 19 22.67 -1.31 7.68
C GLU A 19 21.20 -1.75 7.52
N LYS A 20 20.48 -1.96 8.62
CA LYS A 20 19.07 -2.31 8.59
C LYS A 20 18.23 -1.23 7.93
N ALA A 21 18.51 0.04 8.21
CA ALA A 21 17.81 1.17 7.61
C ALA A 21 18.04 1.24 6.10
N VAL A 22 19.27 1.01 5.64
CA VAL A 22 19.61 0.98 4.21
C VAL A 22 18.91 -0.17 3.51
N VAL A 23 18.91 -1.36 4.08
CA VAL A 23 18.21 -2.53 3.52
C VAL A 23 16.71 -2.28 3.45
N ALA A 24 16.10 -1.75 4.52
CA ALA A 24 14.68 -1.44 4.56
C ALA A 24 14.31 -0.39 3.51
N GLN A 25 15.15 0.63 3.32
CA GLN A 25 14.93 1.67 2.31
C GLN A 25 15.04 1.10 0.90
N ALA A 26 16.02 0.22 0.65
CA ALA A 26 16.18 -0.44 -0.63
C ALA A 26 14.99 -1.34 -0.96
N GLU A 27 14.49 -2.10 0.01
CA GLU A 27 13.30 -2.94 -0.16
C GLU A 27 12.06 -2.10 -0.45
N LYS A 28 11.89 -1.00 0.27
CA LYS A 28 10.79 -0.07 0.04
C LYS A 28 10.83 0.51 -1.37
N GLN A 29 12.00 0.94 -1.80
CA GLN A 29 12.20 1.49 -3.15
C GLN A 29 11.91 0.45 -4.22
N ALA A 30 12.36 -0.79 -4.04
CA ALA A 30 12.08 -1.88 -4.96
C ALA A 30 10.58 -2.15 -5.08
N ARG A 31 9.85 -2.11 -3.97
CA ARG A 31 8.39 -2.28 -3.99
C ARG A 31 7.69 -1.13 -4.72
N LEU A 32 8.16 0.11 -4.50
CA LEU A 32 7.61 1.27 -5.19
C LEU A 32 7.77 1.16 -6.71
N GLU A 33 8.94 0.76 -7.16
CA GLU A 33 9.23 0.57 -8.58
C GLU A 33 8.43 -0.58 -9.17
N ARG A 34 8.34 -1.68 -8.45
CA ARG A 34 7.53 -2.85 -8.85
C ARG A 34 6.07 -2.45 -9.05
N ASP A 35 5.50 -1.74 -8.08
CA ASP A 35 4.09 -1.37 -8.11
C ASP A 35 3.81 -0.31 -9.19
N ALA A 36 4.72 0.60 -9.41
CA ALA A 36 4.62 1.58 -10.50
C ALA A 36 4.63 0.89 -11.87
N ARG A 37 5.53 -0.07 -12.08
CA ARG A 37 5.58 -0.85 -13.32
C ARG A 37 4.31 -1.66 -13.55
N TRP A 38 3.81 -2.25 -12.49
CA TRP A 38 2.55 -2.99 -12.56
C TRP A 38 1.39 -2.09 -12.98
N GLY A 39 1.31 -0.89 -12.40
CA GLY A 39 0.31 0.10 -12.74
C GLY A 39 0.36 0.50 -14.21
N GLU A 40 1.55 0.74 -14.74
CA GLU A 40 1.74 1.07 -16.15
C GLU A 40 1.43 -0.09 -17.08
N ALA A 41 1.84 -1.30 -16.71
CA ALA A 41 1.67 -2.49 -17.56
C ALA A 41 0.25 -3.04 -17.53
N HIS A 42 -0.43 -2.99 -16.40
CA HIS A 42 -1.71 -3.66 -16.20
C HIS A 42 -2.79 -2.73 -15.64
N GLY A 43 -2.45 -1.92 -14.64
CA GLY A 43 -3.43 -1.15 -13.87
C GLY A 43 -4.27 -0.20 -14.68
N ASP A 44 -3.66 0.53 -15.59
CA ASP A 44 -4.35 1.53 -16.42
C ASP A 44 -5.34 0.88 -17.40
N MET A 45 -5.12 -0.39 -17.74
CA MET A 45 -5.97 -1.15 -18.66
C MET A 45 -7.07 -1.95 -17.96
N MET A 46 -6.99 -2.06 -16.65
CA MET A 46 -7.95 -2.83 -15.86
C MET A 46 -9.07 -1.93 -15.33
N SER A 47 -10.30 -2.43 -15.39
CA SER A 47 -11.41 -1.78 -14.70
C SER A 47 -11.31 -1.98 -13.19
N ASP A 48 -12.07 -1.21 -12.42
CA ASP A 48 -12.11 -1.38 -10.95
C ASP A 48 -12.52 -2.80 -10.57
N ASP A 49 -13.51 -3.36 -11.26
CA ASP A 49 -13.98 -4.73 -11.00
C ASP A 49 -12.89 -5.76 -11.28
N GLU A 50 -12.11 -5.58 -12.33
CA GLU A 50 -10.99 -6.46 -12.64
C GLU A 50 -9.89 -6.39 -11.59
N ILE A 51 -9.61 -5.21 -11.07
CA ILE A 51 -8.64 -5.01 -9.98
C ILE A 51 -9.14 -5.69 -8.71
N LEU A 52 -10.42 -5.55 -8.38
CA LEU A 52 -11.01 -6.19 -7.21
C LEU A 52 -10.96 -7.71 -7.33
N GLU A 53 -11.20 -8.25 -8.51
CA GLU A 53 -11.07 -9.69 -8.77
C GLU A 53 -9.62 -10.16 -8.62
N TYR A 54 -8.66 -9.35 -9.08
CA TYR A 54 -7.25 -9.61 -8.89
C TYR A 54 -6.89 -9.68 -7.39
N LEU A 55 -7.44 -8.78 -6.57
CA LEU A 55 -7.23 -8.80 -5.12
C LEU A 55 -7.80 -10.07 -4.48
N ARG A 56 -8.98 -10.50 -4.91
CA ARG A 56 -9.60 -11.74 -4.42
C ARG A 56 -8.75 -12.96 -4.78
N THR A 57 -8.22 -13.00 -6.00
CA THR A 57 -7.31 -14.06 -6.44
C THR A 57 -6.04 -14.09 -5.60
N CYS A 58 -5.47 -12.93 -5.30
CA CYS A 58 -4.29 -12.82 -4.44
C CYS A 58 -4.60 -13.32 -3.02
N ALA A 59 -5.75 -12.92 -2.47
CA ALA A 59 -6.17 -13.34 -1.14
C ALA A 59 -6.35 -14.86 -1.07
N GLU A 60 -6.93 -15.46 -2.09
CA GLU A 60 -7.11 -16.90 -2.18
C GLU A 60 -5.76 -17.62 -2.23
N ALA A 61 -4.83 -17.12 -3.03
CA ALA A 61 -3.49 -17.69 -3.15
C ALA A 61 -2.69 -17.59 -1.84
N LEU A 62 -2.86 -16.48 -1.10
CA LEU A 62 -2.17 -16.25 0.18
C LEU A 62 -2.84 -16.97 1.35
N GLY A 63 -4.13 -17.27 1.23
CA GLY A 63 -4.92 -17.84 2.32
C GLY A 63 -5.38 -16.84 3.37
N HIS A 64 -5.21 -15.55 3.14
CA HIS A 64 -5.65 -14.46 4.00
C HIS A 64 -5.77 -13.17 3.19
N SER A 65 -6.43 -12.15 3.76
CA SER A 65 -6.49 -10.84 3.12
C SER A 65 -5.07 -10.25 3.00
N PRO A 66 -4.68 -9.79 1.81
CA PRO A 66 -3.32 -9.32 1.58
C PRO A 66 -3.08 -7.94 2.18
N TYR A 67 -1.84 -7.72 2.63
CA TYR A 67 -1.33 -6.37 2.86
C TYR A 67 -0.85 -5.79 1.52
N SER A 68 -0.79 -4.46 1.44
CA SER A 68 -0.39 -3.78 0.21
C SER A 68 0.99 -4.20 -0.30
N TYR A 69 1.91 -4.53 0.60
CA TYR A 69 3.27 -4.95 0.24
C TYR A 69 3.35 -6.41 -0.23
N GLU A 70 2.31 -7.21 0.04
CA GLU A 70 2.26 -8.61 -0.39
C GLU A 70 1.76 -8.78 -1.82
N VAL A 71 1.19 -7.75 -2.39
CA VAL A 71 0.56 -7.79 -3.71
C VAL A 71 1.35 -6.93 -4.69
N GLU A 72 1.67 -7.51 -5.85
CA GLU A 72 2.27 -6.75 -6.92
C GLU A 72 1.25 -5.71 -7.42
N GLY A 73 1.66 -4.45 -7.46
CA GLY A 73 0.76 -3.35 -7.78
C GLY A 73 -0.03 -2.81 -6.60
N GLY A 74 0.23 -3.31 -5.37
CA GLY A 74 -0.53 -2.91 -4.18
C GLY A 74 -0.58 -1.41 -3.95
N ARG A 75 0.53 -0.71 -4.14
CA ARG A 75 0.58 0.74 -3.98
C ARG A 75 -0.23 1.48 -5.04
N TYR A 76 -0.19 1.01 -6.28
CA TYR A 76 -1.03 1.56 -7.35
C TYR A 76 -2.51 1.39 -7.02
N ILE A 77 -2.90 0.21 -6.57
CA ILE A 77 -4.28 -0.10 -6.20
C ILE A 77 -4.72 0.77 -5.02
N ALA A 78 -3.89 0.92 -4.01
CA ALA A 78 -4.18 1.78 -2.86
C ALA A 78 -4.44 3.22 -3.29
N GLY A 79 -3.61 3.75 -4.18
CA GLY A 79 -3.79 5.11 -4.73
C GLY A 79 -5.07 5.25 -5.56
N ARG A 80 -5.43 4.22 -6.30
CA ARG A 80 -6.63 4.22 -7.14
C ARG A 80 -7.91 4.21 -6.31
N PHE A 81 -7.93 3.53 -5.17
CA PHE A 81 -9.09 3.45 -4.28
C PHE A 81 -8.99 4.38 -3.07
N ALA A 82 -8.13 5.37 -3.12
CA ALA A 82 -7.82 6.33 -2.06
C ALA A 82 -7.01 5.74 -0.90
N CYS A 83 -7.29 4.50 -0.48
CA CYS A 83 -6.46 3.78 0.48
C CYS A 83 -6.65 2.28 0.33
N TRP A 84 -5.70 1.52 0.89
CA TRP A 84 -5.72 0.06 0.81
C TRP A 84 -6.96 -0.56 1.47
N SER A 85 -7.37 0.00 2.61
CA SER A 85 -8.55 -0.46 3.35
C SER A 85 -9.81 -0.39 2.51
N ILE A 86 -9.98 0.67 1.73
CA ILE A 86 -11.12 0.82 0.83
C ILE A 86 -11.07 -0.22 -0.28
N ALA A 87 -9.90 -0.44 -0.87
CA ALA A 87 -9.74 -1.46 -1.90
C ALA A 87 -10.15 -2.85 -1.40
N LEU A 88 -9.69 -3.24 -0.21
CA LEU A 88 -10.07 -4.52 0.40
C LEU A 88 -11.58 -4.59 0.69
N THR A 89 -12.14 -3.53 1.22
CA THR A 89 -13.59 -3.46 1.53
C THR A 89 -14.42 -3.62 0.26
N GLU A 90 -14.05 -2.94 -0.82
CA GLU A 90 -14.73 -3.05 -2.10
C GLU A 90 -14.58 -4.46 -2.71
N ALA A 91 -13.45 -5.11 -2.49
CA ALA A 91 -13.23 -6.49 -2.89
C ALA A 91 -13.97 -7.50 -2.01
N LYS A 92 -14.64 -7.02 -0.95
CA LYS A 92 -15.35 -7.84 0.05
C LYS A 92 -14.39 -8.75 0.82
N LEU A 93 -13.19 -8.28 1.05
CA LEU A 93 -12.19 -8.96 1.87
C LEU A 93 -12.12 -8.33 3.25
N PRO A 94 -11.90 -9.14 4.31
CA PRO A 94 -11.73 -8.59 5.65
C PRO A 94 -10.43 -7.80 5.74
N LEU A 95 -10.38 -6.81 6.62
CA LEU A 95 -9.17 -6.04 6.84
C LEU A 95 -8.17 -6.90 7.62
N PRO A 96 -6.90 -7.00 7.18
CA PRO A 96 -5.89 -7.74 7.90
C PRO A 96 -5.54 -7.04 9.21
N LYS A 97 -4.98 -7.78 10.15
CA LYS A 97 -4.59 -7.27 11.45
C LYS A 97 -3.59 -6.12 11.30
N GLY A 98 -3.85 -5.01 11.99
CA GLY A 98 -3.01 -3.83 11.92
C GLY A 98 -3.31 -2.89 10.75
N CYS A 99 -4.23 -3.26 9.87
CA CYS A 99 -4.68 -2.38 8.81
C CYS A 99 -5.69 -1.38 9.37
N HIS A 100 -5.43 -0.10 9.16
CA HIS A 100 -6.30 0.96 9.64
C HIS A 100 -7.57 1.08 8.81
N LYS A 101 -8.69 1.38 9.48
CA LYS A 101 -9.93 1.70 8.79
C LYS A 101 -9.74 2.99 8.00
N PRO A 102 -10.43 3.15 6.86
CA PRO A 102 -10.29 4.37 6.07
C PRO A 102 -10.83 5.57 6.85
N ARG A 103 -10.16 6.71 6.69
CA ARG A 103 -10.62 7.97 7.27
C ARG A 103 -11.81 8.49 6.50
N ARG A 104 -12.63 9.32 7.16
CA ARG A 104 -13.80 9.94 6.51
C ARG A 104 -13.44 10.64 5.21
N GLU A 105 -12.34 11.39 5.19
CA GLU A 105 -11.85 12.10 4.02
C GLU A 105 -11.53 11.15 2.87
N GLN A 106 -10.91 10.02 3.16
CA GLN A 106 -10.59 8.99 2.17
C GLN A 106 -11.85 8.35 1.60
N LYS A 107 -12.85 8.09 2.45
CA LYS A 107 -14.15 7.56 2.00
C LYS A 107 -14.85 8.54 1.08
N LEU A 108 -14.85 9.83 1.41
CA LEU A 108 -15.46 10.86 0.59
C LEU A 108 -14.76 11.00 -0.76
N GLU A 109 -13.42 10.96 -0.75
CA GLU A 109 -12.64 11.00 -1.98
C GLU A 109 -12.95 9.81 -2.88
N PHE A 110 -13.01 8.62 -2.31
CA PHE A 110 -13.35 7.41 -3.05
C PHE A 110 -14.75 7.49 -3.64
N LEU A 111 -15.75 7.92 -2.87
CA LEU A 111 -17.11 8.06 -3.35
C LEU A 111 -17.22 9.07 -4.48
N ALA A 112 -16.48 10.18 -4.38
CA ALA A 112 -16.43 11.19 -5.45
C ALA A 112 -15.87 10.60 -6.75
N ARG A 113 -14.81 9.81 -6.67
CA ARG A 113 -14.23 9.13 -7.83
C ARG A 113 -15.17 8.09 -8.42
N LYS A 114 -15.80 7.29 -7.56
CA LYS A 114 -16.73 6.23 -7.98
C LYS A 114 -17.95 6.80 -8.71
N ASN A 115 -18.46 7.94 -8.25
CA ASN A 115 -19.61 8.60 -8.85
C ASN A 115 -19.24 9.45 -10.08
N GLY A 116 -17.98 9.49 -10.45
CA GLY A 116 -17.50 10.31 -11.55
C GLY A 116 -17.49 11.79 -11.29
N CYS A 117 -17.75 12.21 -10.04
CA CYS A 117 -17.72 13.60 -9.64
C CYS A 117 -16.32 14.01 -9.24
N GLN A 118 -15.80 15.04 -9.89
CA GLN A 118 -14.53 15.65 -9.49
C GLN A 118 -14.80 16.79 -8.52
N PRO A 119 -13.91 17.02 -7.54
CA PRO A 119 -14.05 18.16 -6.64
C PRO A 119 -14.21 19.46 -7.41
N GLY A 120 -15.24 20.24 -7.05
CA GLY A 120 -15.51 21.53 -7.68
C GLY A 120 -16.25 21.46 -9.01
N ARG A 121 -16.61 20.29 -9.51
CA ARG A 121 -17.40 20.15 -10.73
C ARG A 121 -18.86 19.86 -10.41
N ASP A 122 -19.73 20.70 -10.91
CA ASP A 122 -21.17 20.51 -10.76
C ASP A 122 -21.62 19.39 -11.71
N PRO A 123 -22.26 18.31 -11.19
CA PRO A 123 -22.74 17.23 -12.04
C PRO A 123 -23.85 17.64 -12.99
N GLU A 124 -24.49 18.77 -12.76
CA GLU A 124 -25.54 19.29 -13.63
C GLU A 124 -25.02 20.26 -14.70
N ALA A 125 -23.75 20.60 -14.62
CA ALA A 125 -23.17 21.54 -15.59
C ALA A 125 -22.87 20.89 -16.93
#